data_46e902967b7e48896258d29a191f361b
#
_entry.id   46e902967b7e48896258d29a191f361b
#
_cell.length_a   1.000
_cell.length_b   1.000
_cell.length_c   1.000
_cell.angle_alpha   90.00
_cell.angle_beta   90.00
_cell.angle_gamma   90.00
#
_symmetry.space_group_name_H-M   'P 1'
#
loop_
_entity.id
_entity.type
_entity.pdbx_description
1 polymer ?
#
loop_
_entity_poly.entity_id
_entity_poly.type
_entity_poly.pdbx_seq_one_letter_code
_entity_poly.pdbx_strand_id
1 'polypeptide(L)' 'MKMILSEKIIMLRKKYGWSQEELAERLDISRQSVSKWESGASIPDLERIVGMSQLFGVTTDYLLKDEIEKE' A
#
# COMPACT_ATOMS: atom_id res chain seq x y z
N MET A 1 17.84 -3.81 4.07
CA MET A 1 16.86 -4.62 3.43
C MET A 1 15.84 -3.78 2.68
N LYS A 2 15.43 -4.24 1.53
CA LYS A 2 14.50 -3.50 0.71
C LYS A 2 13.11 -4.06 0.85
N MET A 3 12.10 -3.20 0.83
CA MET A 3 10.71 -3.63 0.79
C MET A 3 10.09 -3.08 -0.46
N ILE A 4 9.44 -3.92 -1.24
CA ILE A 4 8.71 -3.46 -2.42
C ILE A 4 7.32 -3.00 -2.00
N LEU A 5 6.65 -2.33 -2.92
CA LEU A 5 5.37 -1.70 -2.62
C LEU A 5 4.35 -2.68 -2.06
N SER A 6 4.24 -3.87 -2.65
CA SER A 6 3.26 -4.84 -2.17
C SER A 6 3.50 -5.19 -0.71
N GLU A 7 4.76 -5.35 -0.32
CA GLU A 7 5.11 -5.67 1.05
C GLU A 7 4.82 -4.51 1.99
N LYS A 8 5.05 -3.29 1.53
CA LYS A 8 4.76 -2.10 2.34
C LYS A 8 3.27 -1.98 2.61
N ILE A 9 2.45 -2.27 1.60
CA ILE A 9 1.00 -2.20 1.77
C ILE A 9 0.55 -3.21 2.82
N ILE A 10 1.05 -4.44 2.74
CA ILE A 10 0.70 -5.47 3.71
C ILE A 10 1.13 -5.03 5.11
N MET A 11 2.36 -4.56 5.24
CA MET A 11 2.90 -4.17 6.53
C MET A 11 2.09 -3.03 7.14
N LEU A 12 1.79 -2.01 6.36
CA LEU A 12 1.07 -0.86 6.87
C LEU A 12 -0.35 -1.21 7.23
N ARG A 13 -1.01 -2.03 6.39
CA ARG A 13 -2.35 -2.47 6.69
C ARG A 13 -2.41 -3.21 8.02
N LYS A 14 -1.46 -4.14 8.21
CA LYS A 14 -1.44 -4.92 9.44
C LYS A 14 -1.07 -4.09 10.65
N LYS A 15 -0.24 -3.09 10.45
CA LYS A 15 0.12 -2.18 11.53
C LYS A 15 -1.12 -1.49 12.10
N TYR A 16 -2.07 -1.14 11.24
CA TYR A 16 -3.30 -0.51 11.70
C TYR A 16 -4.37 -1.52 12.08
N GLY A 17 -4.09 -2.81 11.92
CA GLY A 17 -5.04 -3.85 12.31
C GLY A 17 -6.20 -4.00 11.34
N TRP A 18 -6.03 -3.59 10.09
CA TRP A 18 -7.10 -3.64 9.09
C TRP A 18 -7.03 -4.90 8.26
N SER A 19 -8.19 -5.43 7.90
CA SER A 19 -8.28 -6.49 6.90
C SER A 19 -8.15 -5.88 5.52
N GLN A 20 -7.99 -6.73 4.51
CA GLN A 20 -7.97 -6.24 3.12
C GLN A 20 -9.28 -5.53 2.80
N GLU A 21 -10.37 -6.05 3.30
CA GLU A 21 -11.67 -5.44 3.06
C GLU A 21 -11.76 -4.07 3.70
N GLU A 22 -11.24 -3.93 4.91
CA GLU A 22 -11.27 -2.64 5.58
C GLU A 22 -10.42 -1.60 4.85
N LEU A 23 -9.25 -2.01 4.39
CA LEU A 23 -8.41 -1.10 3.62
C LEU A 23 -9.13 -0.67 2.34
N ALA A 24 -9.77 -1.63 1.68
CA ALA A 24 -10.51 -1.33 0.45
C ALA A 24 -11.62 -0.32 0.71
N GLU A 25 -12.34 -0.49 1.81
CA GLU A 25 -13.40 0.44 2.15
C GLU A 25 -12.86 1.85 2.39
N ARG A 26 -11.75 1.94 3.08
CA ARG A 26 -11.17 3.24 3.40
C ARG A 26 -10.65 3.96 2.16
N LEU A 27 -10.32 3.21 1.13
CA LEU A 27 -9.86 3.78 -0.13
C LEU A 27 -10.96 3.84 -1.18
N ASP A 28 -12.15 3.35 -0.83
CA ASP A 28 -13.31 3.35 -1.73
C ASP A 28 -13.02 2.55 -3.00
N ILE A 29 -12.47 1.37 -2.82
CA ILE A 29 -12.16 0.47 -3.93
C ILE A 29 -12.59 -0.94 -3.53
N SER A 30 -12.46 -1.90 -4.44
CA SER A 30 -12.83 -3.28 -4.16
C SER A 30 -11.72 -3.99 -3.40
N ARG A 31 -12.13 -5.00 -2.63
CA ARG A 31 -11.16 -5.83 -1.94
C ARG A 31 -10.24 -6.54 -2.93
N GLN A 32 -10.76 -6.88 -4.11
CA GLN A 32 -9.94 -7.53 -5.12
C GLN A 32 -8.77 -6.67 -5.55
N SER A 33 -8.95 -5.35 -5.61
CA SER A 33 -7.86 -4.45 -5.94
C SER A 33 -6.76 -4.53 -4.90
N VAL A 34 -7.13 -4.50 -3.62
CA VAL A 34 -6.14 -4.60 -2.55
C VAL A 34 -5.42 -5.94 -2.63
N SER A 35 -6.14 -7.01 -2.85
CA SER A 35 -5.55 -8.33 -2.96
C SER A 35 -4.53 -8.40 -4.08
N LYS A 36 -4.84 -7.81 -5.23
CA LYS A 36 -3.93 -7.81 -6.36
C LYS A 36 -2.68 -6.98 -6.07
N TRP A 37 -2.85 -5.85 -5.38
CA TRP A 37 -1.69 -5.05 -4.99
C TRP A 37 -0.77 -5.83 -4.06
N GLU A 38 -1.36 -6.54 -3.10
CA GLU A 38 -0.56 -7.24 -2.10
C GLU A 38 0.11 -8.47 -2.67
N SER A 39 -0.47 -9.06 -3.70
CA SER A 39 0.15 -10.21 -4.35
C SER A 39 1.16 -9.81 -5.43
N GLY A 40 1.20 -8.53 -5.76
CA GLY A 40 2.08 -8.07 -6.84
C GLY A 40 1.47 -8.24 -8.23
N ALA A 41 0.21 -8.67 -8.32
CA ALA A 41 -0.42 -8.87 -9.61
C ALA A 41 -0.73 -7.56 -10.32
N SER A 42 -0.92 -6.48 -9.57
CA SER A 42 -1.12 -5.16 -10.17
C SER A 42 -0.54 -4.12 -9.24
N ILE A 43 -0.38 -2.92 -9.77
CA ILE A 43 0.19 -1.79 -9.04
C ILE A 43 -0.88 -0.73 -8.90
N PRO A 44 -1.03 -0.11 -7.73
CA PRO A 44 -2.01 0.97 -7.58
C PRO A 44 -1.65 2.14 -8.48
N ASP A 45 -2.67 2.81 -8.99
CA ASP A 45 -2.42 4.01 -9.78
C ASP A 45 -2.04 5.17 -8.85
N LEU A 46 -1.66 6.28 -9.44
CA LEU A 46 -1.13 7.40 -8.68
C LEU A 46 -2.15 7.92 -7.66
N GLU A 47 -3.40 7.97 -8.05
CA GLU A 47 -4.44 8.47 -7.16
C GLU A 47 -4.54 7.61 -5.91
N ARG A 48 -4.43 6.30 -6.06
CA ARG A 48 -4.50 5.39 -4.91
C ARG A 48 -3.23 5.46 -4.07
N ILE A 49 -2.10 5.69 -4.71
CA ILE A 49 -0.85 5.89 -3.98
C ILE A 49 -0.97 7.13 -3.07
N VAL A 50 -1.49 8.23 -3.61
CA VAL A 50 -1.68 9.43 -2.81
C VAL A 50 -2.66 9.16 -1.67
N GLY A 51 -3.76 8.46 -1.97
CA GLY A 51 -4.73 8.12 -0.95
C GLY A 51 -4.13 7.28 0.16
N MET A 52 -3.31 6.30 -0.18
CA MET A 52 -2.67 5.47 0.81
C MET A 52 -1.65 6.24 1.64
N SER A 53 -0.93 7.17 1.02
CA SER A 53 0.03 7.96 1.76
C SER A 53 -0.68 8.78 2.85
N GLN A 54 -1.83 9.33 2.53
CA GLN A 54 -2.59 10.10 3.48
C GLN A 54 -3.21 9.21 4.55
N LEU A 55 -3.73 8.07 4.13
CA LEU A 55 -4.39 7.15 5.06
C LEU A 55 -3.41 6.57 6.06
N PHE A 56 -2.23 6.18 5.59
CA PHE A 56 -1.24 5.55 6.46
C PHE A 56 -0.30 6.55 7.12
N GLY A 57 -0.37 7.82 6.74
CA GLY A 57 0.53 8.82 7.32
C GLY A 57 1.96 8.67 6.89
N VAL A 58 2.19 8.21 5.66
CA VAL A 58 3.54 8.08 5.10
C VAL A 58 3.59 8.91 3.82
N THR A 59 4.79 9.15 3.32
CA THR A 59 4.95 9.92 2.10
C THR A 59 4.75 9.03 0.88
N THR A 60 4.41 9.64 -0.25
CA THR A 60 4.35 8.91 -1.50
C THR A 60 5.73 8.39 -1.88
N ASP A 61 6.77 9.14 -1.56
CA ASP A 61 8.13 8.69 -1.80
C ASP A 61 8.42 7.39 -1.07
N TYR A 62 8.01 7.30 0.19
CA TYR A 62 8.21 6.07 0.94
C TYR A 62 7.55 4.89 0.24
N LEU A 63 6.33 5.09 -0.26
CA LEU A 63 5.61 3.99 -0.91
C LEU A 63 6.25 3.61 -2.24
N LEU A 64 6.73 4.58 -3.00
CA LEU A 64 7.14 4.34 -4.37
C LEU A 64 8.59 3.97 -4.54
N LYS A 65 9.43 4.33 -3.61
CA LYS A 65 10.86 4.11 -3.80
C LYS A 65 11.38 2.99 -2.96
N ASP A 66 11.33 1.80 -3.52
CA ASP A 66 11.83 0.64 -2.81
C ASP A 66 13.29 0.79 -2.52
N GLU A 67 13.99 1.43 -3.40
CA GLU A 67 15.42 1.46 -3.31
C GLU A 67 15.95 2.42 -2.30
N ILE A 68 15.12 3.31 -1.81
CA ILE A 68 15.65 4.29 -0.89
C ILE A 68 16.06 3.72 0.39
N GLU A 69 15.74 2.46 0.65
CA GLU A 69 16.18 1.91 1.84
C GLU A 69 17.52 1.33 1.74
N LYS A 70 18.18 1.48 0.74
CA LYS A 70 19.40 0.91 0.64
C LYS A 70 20.38 1.51 1.46
N GLU A 71 20.92 1.44 1.88
CA GLU A 71 21.79 1.93 2.60
C GLU A 71 22.02 2.55 3.29
#